data_24ddf3900e82ba2ae72c591ae4cab49b
#
_entry.id   24ddf3900e82ba2ae72c591ae4cab49b
#
_cell.length_a   1.000
_cell.length_b   1.000
_cell.length_c   1.000
_cell.angle_alpha   90.00
_cell.angle_beta   90.00
_cell.angle_gamma   90.00
#
_symmetry.space_group_name_H-M   'P 1'
#
loop_
_entity.id
_entity.type
_entity.pdbx_description
1 polymer ?
#
loop_
_entity_poly.entity_id
_entity_poly.type
_entity_poly.pdbx_seq_one_letter_code
_entity_poly.pdbx_strand_id
1 'polypeptide(L)'
;MLPEKLENINNVNSQQSTKNIKLPFLVAGVITLLLIGIAGFYWFLGKSPVSIVVRNSQPGAAIFVSKSSPAMVSLLVNPDALQTIEQKGAFSQVTNSLLAKSNIDYQNDIKPWLSNEITLAVTTIDIDRDPENGLQTGYLMALATEQPEKSREFLELLFSKRAFAGTNLGIERYKGVKVIYDNFEYSQVENIQNSLAGAVVNNFVLLGNHPQVIKEAINNLQAPDLNLISSLAYQKATQQISKNAVAVTFLNLPEVGKWQGLELAESTYDSQILSLVLNSQGLLAESTFLTNSQVVPPSLPLSQPIGALHYLPESTALAIAGANLSNLVNSDLAKLWKQGTATIYGDSKNAISLLLKPLVEIQQSWGLNFSQDIFSWVVGEYALALLPNSENIIPNWIFVVEKTPQLVAGIAHLDNIASTRGFNVSSLNLDEQKVLAWTQITATSENNTSINVDAKIKGVHTTFDNYEIFTSDLKTLTAILSQKQKSLLKNPKFHNAITVIPQPNQGYIYLDWENSQDIFKRQLPLLKFVEVLGKPLFDNLQSLTVSSYSSEPGTLKGGIFFQLH
;
A
#
# COMPACT_ATOMS: atom_id res chain seq x y z
N MET A 1 -57.38 -34.01 3.54
CA MET A 1 -57.17 -33.08 4.64
C MET A 1 -55.70 -32.70 4.63
N LEU A 2 -55.34 -31.64 3.96
CA LEU A 2 -54.01 -30.99 3.99
C LEU A 2 -54.04 -29.94 5.10
N PRO A 3 -52.97 -29.76 5.90
CA PRO A 3 -52.85 -28.56 6.70
C PRO A 3 -52.04 -27.49 5.96
N GLU A 4 -52.65 -26.33 5.83
CA GLU A 4 -52.03 -25.04 5.72
C GLU A 4 -50.89 -24.87 6.77
N LYS A 5 -49.68 -24.51 6.30
CA LYS A 5 -48.70 -23.64 6.97
C LYS A 5 -47.43 -23.54 6.12
N LEU A 6 -47.48 -22.75 5.10
CA LEU A 6 -46.30 -22.25 4.38
C LEU A 6 -46.58 -20.83 3.87
N GLU A 7 -46.89 -19.92 4.77
CA GLU A 7 -46.85 -18.49 4.51
C GLU A 7 -46.39 -17.82 5.82
N ASN A 8 -45.13 -17.54 5.97
CA ASN A 8 -44.56 -16.47 6.79
C ASN A 8 -43.04 -16.61 6.93
N ILE A 9 -42.31 -16.62 5.85
CA ILE A 9 -40.85 -16.35 5.85
C ILE A 9 -40.54 -15.37 4.70
N ASN A 10 -41.14 -14.21 4.74
CA ASN A 10 -40.72 -13.07 3.92
C ASN A 10 -41.07 -11.79 4.66
N ASN A 11 -40.30 -11.49 5.69
CA ASN A 11 -40.14 -10.12 6.21
C ASN A 11 -39.06 -10.14 7.31
N VAL A 12 -37.83 -10.50 6.95
CA VAL A 12 -36.65 -10.03 7.66
C VAL A 12 -36.25 -8.76 6.94
N ASN A 13 -36.75 -7.65 7.43
CA ASN A 13 -36.26 -6.33 7.11
C ASN A 13 -34.73 -6.33 7.23
N SER A 14 -34.04 -6.39 6.09
CA SER A 14 -32.66 -5.96 5.94
C SER A 14 -32.60 -4.45 6.15
N GLN A 15 -32.67 -3.99 7.40
CA GLN A 15 -32.00 -2.75 7.75
C GLN A 15 -30.51 -3.00 7.56
N GLN A 16 -30.04 -2.93 6.32
CA GLN A 16 -28.66 -2.58 6.02
C GLN A 16 -28.44 -1.18 6.60
N SER A 17 -27.94 -1.19 7.83
CA SER A 17 -27.22 -0.05 8.36
C SER A 17 -26.20 0.36 7.29
N THR A 18 -26.45 1.45 6.61
CA THR A 18 -25.44 2.17 5.83
C THR A 18 -24.44 2.69 6.84
N LYS A 19 -23.53 1.80 7.30
CA LYS A 19 -22.33 2.20 8.04
C LYS A 19 -21.61 3.20 7.15
N ASN A 20 -21.53 4.41 7.62
CA ASN A 20 -20.81 5.51 7.01
C ASN A 20 -19.36 5.08 6.74
N ILE A 21 -19.08 4.69 5.50
CA ILE A 21 -17.78 4.26 4.95
C ILE A 21 -16.77 5.43 4.88
N LYS A 22 -16.98 6.52 5.63
CA LYS A 22 -16.20 7.75 5.46
C LYS A 22 -14.88 7.79 6.22
N LEU A 23 -14.66 6.97 7.25
CA LEU A 23 -13.50 7.09 8.13
C LEU A 23 -12.26 6.29 7.72
N PRO A 24 -12.34 5.03 7.26
CA PRO A 24 -11.14 4.31 6.78
C PRO A 24 -10.55 4.96 5.52
N PHE A 25 -11.34 5.65 4.73
CA PHE A 25 -10.87 6.45 3.60
C PHE A 25 -10.03 7.66 4.00
N LEU A 26 -10.19 8.22 5.21
CA LEU A 26 -9.40 9.36 5.66
C LEU A 26 -7.95 8.99 5.98
N VAL A 27 -7.70 7.85 6.62
CA VAL A 27 -6.31 7.40 6.94
C VAL A 27 -5.63 6.84 5.69
N ALA A 28 -6.31 5.99 4.94
CA ALA A 28 -5.83 5.57 3.62
C ALA A 28 -5.68 6.79 2.70
N GLY A 29 -6.60 7.74 2.76
CA GLY A 29 -6.55 9.00 2.03
C GLY A 29 -5.36 9.87 2.43
N VAL A 30 -5.03 10.01 3.72
CA VAL A 30 -3.87 10.79 4.18
C VAL A 30 -2.56 10.11 3.79
N ILE A 31 -2.46 8.78 3.94
CA ILE A 31 -1.29 8.02 3.48
C ILE A 31 -1.20 8.09 1.95
N THR A 32 -2.31 7.90 1.25
CA THR A 32 -2.38 8.01 -0.22
C THR A 32 -2.13 9.44 -0.69
N LEU A 33 -2.66 10.46 -0.01
CA LEU A 33 -2.43 11.87 -0.34
C LEU A 33 -0.98 12.29 -0.10
N LEU A 34 -0.30 11.74 0.93
CA LEU A 34 1.14 11.92 1.11
C LEU A 34 1.93 11.23 -0.01
N LEU A 35 1.58 10.01 -0.37
CA LEU A 35 2.18 9.29 -1.49
C LEU A 35 1.96 10.03 -2.82
N ILE A 36 0.76 10.52 -3.07
CA ILE A 36 0.38 11.26 -4.28
C ILE A 36 1.01 12.64 -4.30
N GLY A 37 1.01 13.35 -3.16
CA GLY A 37 1.64 14.65 -3.04
C GLY A 37 3.13 14.60 -3.36
N ILE A 38 3.81 13.58 -2.82
CA ILE A 38 5.24 13.36 -3.04
C ILE A 38 5.54 12.86 -4.45
N ALA A 39 4.68 12.04 -5.03
CA ALA A 39 4.85 11.55 -6.41
C ALA A 39 4.57 12.63 -7.46
N GLY A 40 3.57 13.49 -7.22
CA GLY A 40 3.35 14.70 -8.03
C GLY A 40 4.53 15.65 -7.99
N PHE A 41 5.18 15.76 -6.82
CA PHE A 41 6.41 16.50 -6.61
C PHE A 41 7.60 15.91 -7.39
N TYR A 42 7.75 14.58 -7.39
CA TYR A 42 8.83 13.90 -8.10
C TYR A 42 8.75 14.10 -9.63
N TRP A 43 7.56 14.02 -10.20
CA TRP A 43 7.37 14.26 -11.64
C TRP A 43 7.80 15.66 -12.09
N PHE A 44 7.66 16.64 -11.22
CA PHE A 44 8.12 17.99 -11.49
C PHE A 44 9.64 18.16 -11.35
N LEU A 45 10.26 17.46 -10.37
CA LEU A 45 11.73 17.43 -10.19
C LEU A 45 12.46 16.69 -11.34
N GLY A 46 11.77 15.88 -12.13
CA GLY A 46 12.34 15.09 -13.22
C GLY A 46 13.04 15.91 -14.31
N LYS A 47 13.04 17.25 -14.21
CA LYS A 47 13.81 18.15 -15.07
C LYS A 47 15.09 18.70 -14.45
N SER A 48 15.33 18.46 -13.15
CA SER A 48 16.60 18.82 -12.49
C SER A 48 16.71 18.06 -11.17
N PRO A 49 17.78 17.28 -10.93
CA PRO A 49 18.00 16.62 -9.66
C PRO A 49 18.30 17.66 -8.59
N VAL A 50 17.27 18.14 -7.92
CA VAL A 50 17.45 18.95 -6.72
C VAL A 50 17.77 17.99 -5.59
N SER A 51 18.97 18.10 -5.02
CA SER A 51 19.32 17.39 -3.79
C SER A 51 18.45 17.94 -2.64
N ILE A 52 17.41 17.19 -2.28
CA ILE A 52 16.59 17.51 -1.11
C ILE A 52 17.44 17.20 0.12
N VAL A 53 17.86 18.22 0.81
CA VAL A 53 18.58 18.08 2.08
C VAL A 53 17.55 17.89 3.19
N VAL A 54 17.34 16.66 3.61
CA VAL A 54 16.59 16.35 4.83
C VAL A 54 17.51 16.59 6.02
N ARG A 55 17.27 17.66 6.78
CA ARG A 55 18.12 18.03 7.93
C ARG A 55 17.89 17.14 9.15
N ASN A 56 16.69 16.61 9.31
CA ASN A 56 16.33 15.72 10.40
C ASN A 56 15.32 14.68 9.92
N SER A 57 15.62 13.41 10.10
CA SER A 57 14.73 12.33 9.71
C SER A 57 13.69 11.95 10.79
N GLN A 58 13.73 12.61 11.96
CA GLN A 58 12.77 12.36 13.03
C GLN A 58 11.82 13.55 13.19
N PRO A 59 10.49 13.31 13.26
CA PRO A 59 9.51 14.36 13.47
C PRO A 59 9.67 15.07 14.82
N GLY A 60 9.89 16.38 14.80
CA GLY A 60 9.99 17.20 16.00
C GLY A 60 8.64 17.41 16.69
N ALA A 61 7.55 17.41 15.95
CA ALA A 61 6.19 17.58 16.47
C ALA A 61 5.69 16.43 17.36
N ALA A 62 6.40 15.29 17.42
CA ALA A 62 6.05 14.15 18.26
C ALA A 62 5.94 14.51 19.76
N ILE A 63 6.58 15.60 20.20
CA ILE A 63 6.47 16.14 21.57
C ILE A 63 5.06 16.63 21.91
N PHE A 64 4.27 17.01 20.93
CA PHE A 64 2.89 17.50 21.11
C PHE A 64 1.84 16.39 21.03
N VAL A 65 2.22 15.25 20.50
CA VAL A 65 1.33 14.12 20.22
C VAL A 65 1.31 13.17 21.41
N SER A 66 0.13 12.70 21.82
CA SER A 66 0.00 11.76 22.93
C SER A 66 0.59 10.39 22.58
N LYS A 67 1.17 9.69 23.57
CA LYS A 67 1.62 8.30 23.39
C LYS A 67 0.51 7.30 23.04
N SER A 68 -0.75 7.66 23.31
CA SER A 68 -1.94 6.88 22.94
C SER A 68 -2.58 7.31 21.62
N SER A 69 -1.95 8.23 20.90
CA SER A 69 -2.48 8.69 19.61
C SER A 69 -2.50 7.56 18.58
N PRO A 70 -3.61 7.40 17.82
CA PRO A 70 -3.71 6.39 16.78
C PRO A 70 -2.70 6.56 15.65
N ALA A 71 -2.51 7.81 15.17
CA ALA A 71 -1.69 8.06 13.99
C ALA A 71 -1.00 9.42 14.05
N MET A 72 0.21 9.47 13.50
CA MET A 72 0.96 10.70 13.24
C MET A 72 1.62 10.59 11.87
N VAL A 73 1.47 11.63 11.04
CA VAL A 73 2.05 11.74 9.71
C VAL A 73 2.84 13.03 9.63
N SER A 74 4.12 12.95 9.29
CA SER A 74 5.02 14.10 9.22
C SER A 74 5.68 14.19 7.84
N LEU A 75 5.56 15.33 7.21
CA LEU A 75 6.33 15.74 6.04
C LEU A 75 7.56 16.49 6.54
N LEU A 76 8.76 16.05 6.13
CA LEU A 76 10.06 16.51 6.66
C LEU A 76 10.87 17.30 5.63
N VAL A 77 10.19 17.95 4.69
CA VAL A 77 10.81 18.71 3.61
C VAL A 77 10.31 20.15 3.57
N ASN A 78 11.15 21.04 3.05
CA ASN A 78 10.74 22.43 2.86
C ASN A 78 9.53 22.50 1.92
N PRO A 79 8.44 23.19 2.34
CA PRO A 79 7.27 23.37 1.51
C PRO A 79 7.52 24.08 0.17
N ASP A 80 8.59 24.88 0.05
CA ASP A 80 8.98 25.49 -1.22
C ASP A 80 9.26 24.44 -2.30
N ALA A 81 9.77 23.29 -1.87
CA ALA A 81 9.89 22.13 -2.74
C ALA A 81 8.50 21.55 -3.14
N LEU A 82 7.42 21.92 -2.42
CA LEU A 82 6.05 21.48 -2.65
C LEU A 82 5.19 22.47 -3.47
N GLN A 83 5.68 23.69 -3.76
CA GLN A 83 4.90 24.74 -4.44
C GLN A 83 4.34 24.33 -5.79
N THR A 84 4.95 23.40 -6.44
CA THR A 84 4.52 22.90 -7.74
C THR A 84 3.34 21.93 -7.65
N ILE A 85 3.04 21.42 -6.44
CA ILE A 85 1.89 20.56 -6.16
C ILE A 85 0.60 21.39 -6.03
N GLU A 86 0.71 22.67 -5.65
CA GLU A 86 -0.44 23.57 -5.39
C GLU A 86 -1.33 23.75 -6.61
N GLN A 87 -0.79 23.66 -7.82
CA GLN A 87 -1.57 23.80 -9.05
C GLN A 87 -2.46 22.58 -9.38
N LYS A 88 -2.34 21.44 -8.68
CA LYS A 88 -3.08 20.21 -9.01
C LYS A 88 -3.71 19.42 -7.83
N GLY A 89 -3.96 20.03 -6.69
CA GLY A 89 -5.18 19.65 -5.95
C GLY A 89 -5.10 18.75 -4.73
N ALA A 90 -4.02 18.08 -4.35
CA ALA A 90 -4.07 17.16 -3.21
C ALA A 90 -3.75 17.84 -1.86
N PHE A 91 -2.75 18.71 -1.82
CA PHE A 91 -2.40 19.47 -0.61
C PHE A 91 -3.45 20.55 -0.32
N SER A 92 -4.00 21.18 -1.38
CA SER A 92 -5.09 22.16 -1.26
C SER A 92 -6.35 21.56 -0.63
N GLN A 93 -6.63 20.26 -0.79
CA GLN A 93 -7.80 19.63 -0.16
C GLN A 93 -7.64 19.49 1.36
N VAL A 94 -6.43 19.16 1.85
CA VAL A 94 -6.17 19.04 3.29
C VAL A 94 -6.09 20.42 3.95
N THR A 95 -5.41 21.38 3.32
CA THR A 95 -5.37 22.76 3.79
C THR A 95 -6.72 23.45 3.66
N ASN A 96 -7.46 23.18 2.57
CA ASN A 96 -8.79 23.71 2.37
C ASN A 96 -9.81 23.16 3.36
N SER A 97 -9.68 21.94 3.86
CA SER A 97 -10.61 21.41 4.87
C SER A 97 -10.45 22.08 6.24
N LEU A 98 -9.22 22.42 6.63
CA LEU A 98 -8.93 23.13 7.90
C LEU A 98 -8.96 24.65 7.75
N LEU A 99 -8.64 25.18 6.58
CA LEU A 99 -8.50 26.62 6.31
C LEU A 99 -9.58 27.17 5.36
N ALA A 100 -10.49 26.32 4.86
CA ALA A 100 -11.41 26.57 3.75
C ALA A 100 -12.32 27.81 3.89
N LYS A 101 -12.50 28.30 5.11
CA LYS A 101 -13.35 29.50 5.36
C LYS A 101 -12.54 30.76 5.66
N SER A 102 -11.21 30.71 5.64
CA SER A 102 -10.37 31.78 6.18
C SER A 102 -9.70 32.65 5.13
N ASN A 103 -9.87 32.38 3.85
CA ASN A 103 -9.24 33.14 2.75
C ASN A 103 -7.74 33.38 3.00
N ILE A 104 -7.00 32.31 3.37
CA ILE A 104 -5.57 32.33 3.64
C ILE A 104 -4.82 31.95 2.37
N ASP A 105 -3.86 32.79 2.02
CA ASP A 105 -2.95 32.56 0.90
C ASP A 105 -1.66 31.89 1.40
N TYR A 106 -1.38 30.68 0.88
CA TYR A 106 -0.18 29.95 1.29
C TYR A 106 1.11 30.74 1.04
N GLN A 107 1.22 31.40 -0.13
CA GLN A 107 2.45 32.11 -0.53
C GLN A 107 2.73 33.32 0.34
N ASN A 108 1.68 34.06 0.69
CA ASN A 108 1.81 35.31 1.43
C ASN A 108 1.68 35.12 2.94
N ASP A 109 0.81 34.19 3.39
CA ASP A 109 0.45 34.07 4.79
C ASP A 109 1.20 32.95 5.54
N ILE A 110 1.56 31.86 4.85
CA ILE A 110 2.18 30.68 5.51
C ILE A 110 3.67 30.52 5.16
N LYS A 111 4.02 30.52 3.89
CA LYS A 111 5.36 30.31 3.39
C LYS A 111 6.46 31.16 4.06
N PRO A 112 6.24 32.44 4.38
CA PRO A 112 7.29 33.30 4.91
C PRO A 112 7.86 32.87 6.26
N TRP A 113 7.15 32.03 7.01
CA TRP A 113 7.58 31.59 8.35
C TRP A 113 7.67 30.05 8.48
N LEU A 114 7.10 29.31 7.53
CA LEU A 114 7.07 27.84 7.58
C LEU A 114 8.46 27.23 7.36
N SER A 115 8.85 26.30 8.23
CA SER A 115 10.09 25.56 8.16
C SER A 115 9.91 24.19 7.46
N ASN A 116 10.72 23.21 7.85
CA ASN A 116 10.85 21.94 7.11
C ASN A 116 9.94 20.83 7.63
N GLU A 117 9.00 21.11 8.52
CA GLU A 117 8.12 20.08 9.07
C GLU A 117 6.66 20.53 9.09
N ILE A 118 5.80 19.66 8.54
CA ILE A 118 4.35 19.72 8.68
C ILE A 118 3.88 18.37 9.20
N THR A 119 3.28 18.35 10.39
CA THR A 119 2.80 17.13 11.02
C THR A 119 1.29 17.19 11.22
N LEU A 120 0.61 16.10 10.87
CA LEU A 120 -0.79 15.84 11.16
C LEU A 120 -0.89 14.66 12.12
N ALA A 121 -1.71 14.76 13.16
CA ALA A 121 -1.94 13.68 14.09
C ALA A 121 -3.42 13.51 14.43
N VAL A 122 -3.83 12.28 14.64
CA VAL A 122 -5.04 11.92 15.35
C VAL A 122 -4.63 11.77 16.80
N THR A 123 -4.99 12.73 17.66
CA THR A 123 -4.50 12.80 19.05
C THR A 123 -5.33 11.99 20.02
N THR A 124 -6.63 11.90 19.76
CA THR A 124 -7.59 11.10 20.52
C THR A 124 -8.72 10.65 19.63
N ILE A 125 -9.33 9.53 19.93
CA ILE A 125 -10.52 9.05 19.23
C ILE A 125 -11.80 9.75 19.72
N ASP A 126 -11.75 10.32 20.92
CA ASP A 126 -12.86 11.03 21.53
C ASP A 126 -12.34 12.16 22.43
N ILE A 127 -12.70 13.41 22.11
CA ILE A 127 -12.18 14.62 22.76
C ILE A 127 -12.79 14.79 24.17
N ASP A 128 -14.08 14.57 24.32
CA ASP A 128 -14.81 14.80 25.57
C ASP A 128 -14.93 13.53 26.42
N ARG A 129 -14.58 12.37 25.84
CA ARG A 129 -14.63 11.05 26.48
C ARG A 129 -16.04 10.66 26.94
N ASP A 130 -17.06 11.18 26.26
CA ASP A 130 -18.45 10.84 26.50
C ASP A 130 -18.98 9.89 25.42
N PRO A 131 -19.12 8.58 25.72
CA PRO A 131 -19.55 7.60 24.73
C PRO A 131 -21.03 7.78 24.30
N GLU A 132 -21.83 8.58 25.03
CA GLU A 132 -23.27 8.74 24.73
C GLU A 132 -23.52 9.67 23.56
N ASN A 133 -22.62 10.61 23.29
CA ASN A 133 -22.77 11.60 22.20
C ASN A 133 -22.03 11.22 20.91
N GLY A 134 -21.39 10.03 20.87
CA GLY A 134 -20.60 9.51 19.76
C GLY A 134 -19.15 9.98 19.79
N LEU A 135 -18.31 9.40 18.91
CA LEU A 135 -16.88 9.66 18.90
C LEU A 135 -16.56 11.03 18.26
N GLN A 136 -15.92 11.89 19.01
CA GLN A 136 -15.43 13.21 18.58
C GLN A 136 -13.91 13.16 18.44
N THR A 137 -13.42 12.80 17.24
CA THR A 137 -11.99 12.62 16.99
C THR A 137 -11.23 13.94 17.06
N GLY A 138 -10.12 13.95 17.83
CA GLY A 138 -9.21 15.07 17.93
C GLY A 138 -8.13 15.05 16.86
N TYR A 139 -8.03 16.15 16.09
CA TYR A 139 -7.01 16.35 15.06
C TYR A 139 -6.09 17.49 15.42
N LEU A 140 -4.78 17.24 15.31
CA LEU A 140 -3.74 18.23 15.51
C LEU A 140 -2.92 18.41 14.23
N MET A 141 -2.73 19.64 13.79
CA MET A 141 -1.73 20.02 12.80
C MET A 141 -0.63 20.82 13.52
N ALA A 142 0.62 20.43 13.36
CA ALA A 142 1.78 21.14 13.87
C ALA A 142 2.66 21.56 12.69
N LEU A 143 2.91 22.85 12.57
CA LEU A 143 3.69 23.49 11.50
C LEU A 143 4.94 24.08 12.13
N ALA A 144 6.12 23.56 11.79
CA ALA A 144 7.38 24.09 12.28
C ALA A 144 7.63 25.50 11.73
N THR A 145 8.17 26.39 12.57
CA THR A 145 8.49 27.76 12.18
C THR A 145 9.93 28.12 12.48
N GLU A 146 10.56 28.85 11.57
CA GLU A 146 11.85 29.51 11.78
C GLU A 146 11.69 30.97 12.24
N GLN A 147 10.47 31.52 12.18
CA GLN A 147 10.16 32.91 12.52
C GLN A 147 8.95 32.98 13.45
N PRO A 148 9.12 32.73 14.77
CA PRO A 148 8.00 32.68 15.71
C PRO A 148 7.14 33.94 15.77
N GLU A 149 7.70 35.11 15.53
CA GLU A 149 6.92 36.35 15.53
C GLU A 149 5.95 36.42 14.34
N LYS A 150 6.44 36.12 13.13
CA LYS A 150 5.56 36.08 11.94
C LYS A 150 4.50 35.01 12.06
N SER A 151 4.82 33.86 12.67
CA SER A 151 3.82 32.82 12.89
C SER A 151 2.76 33.21 13.92
N ARG A 152 3.08 34.09 14.91
CA ARG A 152 2.09 34.70 15.80
C ARG A 152 1.19 35.68 15.04
N GLU A 153 1.77 36.55 14.22
CA GLU A 153 1.02 37.48 13.36
C GLU A 153 0.07 36.71 12.42
N PHE A 154 0.55 35.62 11.82
CA PHE A 154 -0.29 34.73 11.00
C PHE A 154 -1.47 34.18 11.80
N LEU A 155 -1.24 33.64 13.00
CA LEU A 155 -2.29 33.06 13.83
C LEU A 155 -3.33 34.11 14.20
N GLU A 156 -2.91 35.31 14.55
CA GLU A 156 -3.80 36.43 14.86
C GLU A 156 -4.61 36.89 13.63
N LEU A 157 -3.97 36.94 12.47
CA LEU A 157 -4.65 37.25 11.20
C LEU A 157 -5.70 36.18 10.85
N LEU A 158 -5.36 34.88 11.00
CA LEU A 158 -6.25 33.77 10.76
C LEU A 158 -7.53 33.91 11.59
N PHE A 159 -7.41 34.10 12.89
CA PHE A 159 -8.57 34.22 13.78
C PHE A 159 -9.29 35.55 13.61
N SER A 160 -8.61 36.67 13.29
CA SER A 160 -9.24 37.91 12.95
C SER A 160 -10.14 37.80 11.71
N LYS A 161 -9.66 37.17 10.65
CA LYS A 161 -10.46 36.88 9.46
C LYS A 161 -11.73 36.06 9.80
N ARG A 162 -11.61 35.09 10.72
CA ARG A 162 -12.76 34.27 11.17
C ARG A 162 -13.76 35.14 11.98
N ALA A 163 -13.28 36.02 12.86
CA ALA A 163 -14.13 36.93 13.60
C ALA A 163 -14.89 37.88 12.65
N PHE A 164 -14.22 38.41 11.63
CA PHE A 164 -14.87 39.25 10.60
C PHE A 164 -15.92 38.46 9.80
N ALA A 165 -15.73 37.15 9.63
CA ALA A 165 -16.71 36.27 9.02
C ALA A 165 -17.88 35.88 9.95
N GLY A 166 -17.93 36.44 11.18
CA GLY A 166 -19.02 36.24 12.14
C GLY A 166 -18.78 35.12 13.15
N THR A 167 -17.56 34.54 13.23
CA THR A 167 -17.23 33.54 14.24
C THR A 167 -16.99 34.22 15.60
N ASN A 168 -17.66 33.77 16.64
CA ASN A 168 -17.34 34.18 18.01
C ASN A 168 -16.03 33.53 18.47
N LEU A 169 -15.07 34.31 19.01
CA LEU A 169 -13.78 33.81 19.41
C LEU A 169 -13.64 33.74 20.94
N GLY A 170 -13.05 32.64 21.42
CA GLY A 170 -12.52 32.52 22.76
C GLY A 170 -11.01 32.77 22.78
N ILE A 171 -10.52 33.44 23.76
CA ILE A 171 -9.08 33.63 24.00
C ILE A 171 -8.81 33.29 25.46
N GLU A 172 -7.89 32.37 25.67
CA GLU A 172 -7.46 32.01 27.03
C GLU A 172 -5.93 31.88 27.12
N ARG A 173 -5.41 31.98 28.33
CA ARG A 173 -4.00 31.67 28.60
C ARG A 173 -3.91 30.34 29.35
N TYR A 174 -3.48 29.30 28.65
CA TYR A 174 -3.34 27.97 29.23
C TYR A 174 -1.85 27.67 29.48
N LYS A 175 -1.46 27.48 30.75
CA LYS A 175 -0.06 27.20 31.14
C LYS A 175 0.97 28.16 30.51
N GLY A 176 0.62 29.44 30.44
CA GLY A 176 1.48 30.49 29.88
C GLY A 176 1.36 30.70 28.37
N VAL A 177 0.70 29.81 27.65
CA VAL A 177 0.48 29.89 26.20
C VAL A 177 -0.86 30.54 25.88
N LYS A 178 -0.89 31.50 24.93
CA LYS A 178 -2.11 32.11 24.40
C LYS A 178 -2.77 31.11 23.43
N VAL A 179 -3.98 30.67 23.74
CA VAL A 179 -4.82 29.82 22.88
C VAL A 179 -5.98 30.67 22.36
N ILE A 180 -6.20 30.65 21.06
CA ILE A 180 -7.32 31.31 20.37
C ILE A 180 -8.17 30.21 19.74
N TYR A 181 -9.49 30.31 19.87
CA TYR A 181 -10.38 29.27 19.36
C TYR A 181 -11.76 29.80 19.01
N ASP A 182 -12.45 29.08 18.13
CA ASP A 182 -13.85 29.32 17.84
C ASP A 182 -14.70 28.92 19.04
N ASN A 183 -15.45 29.88 19.59
CA ASN A 183 -16.30 29.67 20.73
C ASN A 183 -17.76 29.46 20.28
N PHE A 184 -18.15 28.20 20.13
CA PHE A 184 -19.52 27.83 19.82
C PHE A 184 -20.29 27.57 21.13
N GLU A 185 -21.48 28.21 21.27
CA GLU A 185 -22.41 27.82 22.31
C GLU A 185 -22.91 26.39 22.03
N TYR A 186 -23.08 25.59 23.08
CA TYR A 186 -23.46 24.17 23.05
C TYR A 186 -24.74 23.84 22.25
N SER A 187 -25.51 24.83 21.84
CA SER A 187 -26.77 24.67 21.11
C SER A 187 -26.67 24.44 19.60
N GLN A 188 -25.46 24.45 19.03
CA GLN A 188 -25.25 24.29 17.57
C GLN A 188 -24.33 23.12 17.26
N VAL A 189 -24.78 21.90 17.51
CA VAL A 189 -24.03 20.64 17.28
C VAL A 189 -23.53 20.49 15.84
N GLU A 190 -24.20 21.08 14.85
CA GLU A 190 -23.79 21.03 13.44
C GLU A 190 -22.51 21.82 13.12
N ASN A 191 -22.07 22.74 13.99
CA ASN A 191 -20.91 23.60 13.75
C ASN A 191 -19.60 23.08 14.35
N ILE A 192 -19.62 22.04 15.20
CA ILE A 192 -18.42 21.46 15.84
C ILE A 192 -17.43 20.90 14.82
N GLN A 193 -17.91 20.39 13.68
CA GLN A 193 -17.04 19.84 12.62
C GLN A 193 -16.15 20.90 11.93
N ASN A 194 -16.43 22.18 12.10
CA ASN A 194 -15.67 23.29 11.51
C ASN A 194 -14.96 24.16 12.57
N SER A 195 -14.90 23.70 13.81
CA SER A 195 -14.21 24.41 14.89
C SER A 195 -12.71 24.42 14.66
N LEU A 196 -12.09 25.53 14.98
CA LEU A 196 -10.64 25.69 14.91
C LEU A 196 -10.12 26.26 16.25
N ALA A 197 -9.02 25.72 16.72
CA ALA A 197 -8.24 26.27 17.83
C ALA A 197 -6.78 26.35 17.42
N GLY A 198 -6.05 27.34 17.93
CA GLY A 198 -4.65 27.50 17.60
C GLY A 198 -3.82 28.14 18.70
N ALA A 199 -2.53 27.81 18.68
CA ALA A 199 -1.51 28.41 19.55
C ALA A 199 -0.14 28.37 18.87
N VAL A 200 0.75 29.30 19.25
CA VAL A 200 2.19 29.19 18.92
C VAL A 200 2.93 28.73 20.17
N VAL A 201 3.60 27.59 20.04
CA VAL A 201 4.30 26.92 21.14
C VAL A 201 5.72 26.58 20.68
N ASN A 202 6.72 27.13 21.35
CA ASN A 202 8.12 27.04 20.91
C ASN A 202 8.26 27.44 19.43
N ASN A 203 8.81 26.56 18.61
CA ASN A 203 9.00 26.75 17.17
C ASN A 203 7.91 26.04 16.34
N PHE A 204 6.67 25.98 16.84
CA PHE A 204 5.55 25.37 16.14
C PHE A 204 4.28 26.22 16.25
N VAL A 205 3.56 26.31 15.14
CA VAL A 205 2.15 26.72 15.11
C VAL A 205 1.32 25.45 15.25
N LEU A 206 0.51 25.38 16.28
CA LEU A 206 -0.43 24.29 16.52
C LEU A 206 -1.82 24.73 16.11
N LEU A 207 -2.49 23.94 15.29
CA LEU A 207 -3.89 24.09 14.91
C LEU A 207 -4.62 22.78 15.23
N GLY A 208 -5.81 22.88 15.82
CA GLY A 208 -6.61 21.72 16.18
C GLY A 208 -8.09 21.98 15.95
N ASN A 209 -8.88 20.93 15.81
CA ASN A 209 -10.32 21.02 15.63
C ASN A 209 -11.10 21.31 16.93
N HIS A 210 -10.39 21.45 18.07
CA HIS A 210 -11.01 21.77 19.35
C HIS A 210 -9.96 22.35 20.31
N PRO A 211 -10.30 23.31 21.20
CA PRO A 211 -9.36 23.90 22.16
C PRO A 211 -8.74 22.86 23.11
N GLN A 212 -9.46 21.77 23.45
CA GLN A 212 -8.95 20.70 24.28
C GLN A 212 -7.75 19.98 23.61
N VAL A 213 -7.75 19.81 22.28
CA VAL A 213 -6.63 19.22 21.52
C VAL A 213 -5.36 20.07 21.70
N ILE A 214 -5.49 21.39 21.63
CA ILE A 214 -4.35 22.31 21.85
C ILE A 214 -3.86 22.25 23.31
N LYS A 215 -4.78 22.20 24.28
CA LYS A 215 -4.44 22.07 25.71
C LYS A 215 -3.70 20.74 26.00
N GLU A 216 -4.15 19.64 25.38
CA GLU A 216 -3.47 18.34 25.50
C GLU A 216 -2.09 18.37 24.85
N ALA A 217 -1.92 19.00 23.69
CA ALA A 217 -0.61 19.18 23.05
C ALA A 217 0.37 19.98 23.96
N ILE A 218 -0.12 21.03 24.62
CA ILE A 218 0.67 21.80 25.61
C ILE A 218 1.00 20.93 26.83
N ASN A 219 0.07 20.09 27.30
CA ASN A 219 0.32 19.16 28.40
C ASN A 219 1.39 18.12 28.04
N ASN A 220 1.33 17.55 26.84
CA ASN A 220 2.29 16.58 26.34
C ASN A 220 3.71 17.17 26.27
N LEU A 221 3.85 18.44 25.90
CA LEU A 221 5.12 19.14 25.90
C LEU A 221 5.67 19.31 27.33
N GLN A 222 4.81 19.67 28.30
CA GLN A 222 5.23 19.96 29.68
C GLN A 222 5.41 18.72 30.54
N ALA A 223 4.78 17.60 30.16
CA ALA A 223 4.90 16.31 30.83
C ALA A 223 5.40 15.26 29.82
N PRO A 224 6.73 15.12 29.66
CA PRO A 224 7.31 14.26 28.63
C PRO A 224 6.83 12.80 28.66
N ASP A 225 6.46 12.28 29.83
CA ASP A 225 5.92 10.91 29.98
C ASP A 225 4.56 10.69 29.27
N LEU A 226 3.88 11.77 28.88
CA LEU A 226 2.60 11.71 28.18
C LEU A 226 2.75 11.75 26.66
N ASN A 227 3.86 12.24 26.16
CA ASN A 227 4.04 12.43 24.72
C ASN A 227 4.51 11.16 23.99
N LEU A 228 4.42 11.19 22.68
CA LEU A 228 4.73 10.06 21.81
C LEU A 228 6.21 9.65 21.89
N ILE A 229 7.13 10.60 22.14
CA ILE A 229 8.58 10.32 22.25
C ILE A 229 8.86 9.39 23.44
N SER A 230 8.06 9.42 24.51
CA SER A 230 8.20 8.52 25.66
C SER A 230 7.69 7.10 25.40
N SER A 231 6.95 6.88 24.32
CA SER A 231 6.43 5.56 23.95
C SER A 231 7.55 4.63 23.48
N LEU A 232 7.72 3.48 24.11
CA LEU A 232 8.69 2.46 23.68
C LEU A 232 8.42 1.97 22.25
N ALA A 233 7.15 1.86 21.85
CA ALA A 233 6.77 1.49 20.49
C ALA A 233 7.25 2.53 19.48
N TYR A 234 7.06 3.82 19.77
CA TYR A 234 7.55 4.90 18.92
C TYR A 234 9.08 4.97 18.86
N GLN A 235 9.75 4.82 20.01
CA GLN A 235 11.22 4.81 20.07
C GLN A 235 11.83 3.69 19.22
N LYS A 236 11.27 2.46 19.30
CA LYS A 236 11.70 1.35 18.46
C LYS A 236 11.38 1.63 16.98
N ALA A 237 10.21 2.18 16.70
CA ALA A 237 9.79 2.49 15.34
C ALA A 237 10.68 3.54 14.68
N THR A 238 11.07 4.60 15.41
CA THR A 238 11.93 5.67 14.86
C THR A 238 13.34 5.19 14.51
N GLN A 239 13.83 4.11 15.13
CA GLN A 239 15.11 3.49 14.75
C GLN A 239 15.04 2.82 13.36
N GLN A 240 13.85 2.54 12.87
CA GLN A 240 13.59 1.92 11.56
C GLN A 240 13.34 2.96 10.46
N ILE A 241 13.32 4.25 10.77
CA ILE A 241 13.15 5.32 9.78
C ILE A 241 14.32 5.30 8.80
N SER A 242 14.00 5.25 7.52
CA SER A 242 14.98 5.26 6.44
C SER A 242 15.74 6.58 6.40
N LYS A 243 17.04 6.52 6.14
CA LYS A 243 17.85 7.72 5.94
C LYS A 243 17.28 8.52 4.77
N ASN A 244 17.26 9.86 4.92
CA ASN A 244 16.69 10.78 3.92
C ASN A 244 15.19 10.59 3.65
N ALA A 245 14.43 10.04 4.61
CA ALA A 245 12.99 10.00 4.52
C ALA A 245 12.42 11.43 4.43
N VAL A 246 11.67 11.71 3.38
CA VAL A 246 10.99 13.00 3.17
C VAL A 246 9.63 13.05 3.86
N ALA A 247 9.07 11.90 4.20
CA ALA A 247 7.88 11.78 5.04
C ALA A 247 7.96 10.53 5.91
N VAL A 248 7.32 10.60 7.06
CA VAL A 248 7.25 9.51 8.05
C VAL A 248 5.81 9.41 8.55
N THR A 249 5.29 8.19 8.62
CA THR A 249 3.99 7.91 9.25
C THR A 249 4.20 6.90 10.37
N PHE A 250 3.72 7.21 11.56
CA PHE A 250 3.64 6.29 12.68
C PHE A 250 2.19 5.93 12.95
N LEU A 251 1.91 4.63 13.12
CA LEU A 251 0.61 4.09 13.46
C LEU A 251 0.73 3.26 14.74
N ASN A 252 -0.10 3.57 15.72
CA ASN A 252 -0.37 2.73 16.89
C ASN A 252 -1.52 1.79 16.51
N LEU A 253 -1.21 0.57 16.10
CA LEU A 253 -2.19 -0.32 15.46
C LEU A 253 -3.40 -0.64 16.34
N PRO A 254 -3.25 -0.91 17.65
CA PRO A 254 -4.41 -1.07 18.54
C PRO A 254 -5.33 0.15 18.58
N GLU A 255 -4.76 1.35 18.64
CA GLU A 255 -5.56 2.59 18.67
C GLU A 255 -6.16 2.94 17.30
N VAL A 256 -5.46 2.60 16.20
CA VAL A 256 -6.03 2.70 14.84
C VAL A 256 -7.24 1.78 14.71
N GLY A 257 -7.16 0.54 15.23
CA GLY A 257 -8.29 -0.39 15.23
C GLY A 257 -9.51 0.19 15.96
N LYS A 258 -9.31 0.71 17.16
CA LYS A 258 -10.38 1.36 17.93
C LYS A 258 -10.98 2.56 17.18
N TRP A 259 -10.12 3.41 16.61
CA TRP A 259 -10.55 4.59 15.85
C TRP A 259 -11.39 4.23 14.63
N GLN A 260 -11.04 3.14 13.95
CA GLN A 260 -11.78 2.64 12.79
C GLN A 260 -13.01 1.81 13.17
N GLY A 261 -13.23 1.52 14.45
CA GLY A 261 -14.31 0.64 14.91
C GLY A 261 -14.09 -0.81 14.48
N LEU A 262 -12.84 -1.22 14.31
CA LEU A 262 -12.45 -2.57 13.92
C LEU A 262 -12.05 -3.36 15.16
N GLU A 263 -12.64 -4.53 15.33
CA GLU A 263 -12.08 -5.53 16.22
C GLU A 263 -10.84 -6.12 15.52
N LEU A 264 -9.67 -5.55 15.80
CA LEU A 264 -8.40 -6.16 15.41
C LEU A 264 -8.17 -7.38 16.30
N ALA A 265 -8.99 -8.42 16.11
CA ALA A 265 -8.76 -9.71 16.70
C ALA A 265 -7.41 -10.21 16.18
N GLU A 266 -6.41 -10.31 17.06
CA GLU A 266 -5.08 -10.88 16.81
C GLU A 266 -4.16 -10.06 15.89
N SER A 267 -4.01 -8.75 16.13
CA SER A 267 -2.86 -8.04 15.57
C SER A 267 -1.58 -8.60 16.18
N THR A 268 -0.77 -9.27 15.36
CA THR A 268 0.57 -9.75 15.77
C THR A 268 1.52 -8.60 16.04
N TYR A 269 1.21 -7.39 15.54
CA TYR A 269 2.06 -6.22 15.61
C TYR A 269 1.37 -5.08 16.36
N ASP A 270 2.16 -4.35 17.15
CA ASP A 270 1.69 -3.26 18.00
C ASP A 270 1.77 -1.90 17.30
N SER A 271 2.74 -1.74 16.41
CA SER A 271 2.97 -0.49 15.71
C SER A 271 3.49 -0.69 14.28
N GLN A 272 3.30 0.33 13.47
CA GLN A 272 3.84 0.41 12.12
C GLN A 272 4.50 1.77 11.93
N ILE A 273 5.66 1.77 11.26
CA ILE A 273 6.26 2.99 10.75
C ILE A 273 6.46 2.88 9.24
N LEU A 274 6.06 3.92 8.52
CA LEU A 274 6.32 4.06 7.09
C LEU A 274 7.29 5.21 6.87
N SER A 275 8.23 5.03 5.96
CA SER A 275 9.17 6.05 5.50
C SER A 275 9.05 6.19 3.99
N LEU A 276 9.00 7.43 3.52
CA LEU A 276 9.06 7.72 2.09
C LEU A 276 10.43 8.28 1.74
N VAL A 277 11.10 7.65 0.80
CA VAL A 277 12.41 8.06 0.30
C VAL A 277 12.31 8.37 -1.18
N LEU A 278 12.75 9.57 -1.56
CA LEU A 278 12.85 9.98 -2.94
C LEU A 278 14.25 9.65 -3.47
N ASN A 279 14.32 9.13 -4.67
CA ASN A 279 15.56 8.96 -5.41
C ASN A 279 15.39 9.40 -6.89
N SER A 280 16.47 9.37 -7.68
CA SER A 280 16.45 9.81 -9.07
C SER A 280 15.57 8.97 -10.01
N GLN A 281 15.08 7.82 -9.56
CA GLN A 281 14.30 6.87 -10.37
C GLN A 281 12.85 6.73 -9.92
N GLY A 282 12.51 7.25 -8.73
CA GLY A 282 11.16 7.12 -8.21
C GLY A 282 11.05 7.29 -6.70
N LEU A 283 10.04 6.66 -6.14
CA LEU A 283 9.64 6.75 -4.75
C LEU A 283 9.69 5.37 -4.10
N LEU A 284 10.48 5.24 -3.02
CA LEU A 284 10.49 4.05 -2.18
C LEU A 284 9.66 4.31 -0.92
N ALA A 285 8.58 3.57 -0.75
CA ALA A 285 7.80 3.52 0.48
C ALA A 285 8.22 2.29 1.29
N GLU A 286 8.96 2.49 2.37
CA GLU A 286 9.35 1.41 3.29
C GLU A 286 8.39 1.34 4.46
N SER A 287 7.94 0.13 4.78
CA SER A 287 7.05 -0.15 5.91
C SER A 287 7.71 -1.13 6.86
N THR A 288 7.69 -0.83 8.16
CA THR A 288 8.14 -1.74 9.21
C THR A 288 7.03 -1.88 10.25
N PHE A 289 6.54 -3.11 10.41
CA PHE A 289 5.66 -3.50 11.50
C PHE A 289 6.50 -4.03 12.66
N LEU A 290 6.16 -3.66 13.89
CA LEU A 290 6.90 -4.02 15.09
C LEU A 290 5.96 -4.64 16.12
N THR A 291 6.49 -5.64 16.83
CA THR A 291 5.79 -6.26 17.98
C THR A 291 6.67 -6.23 19.22
N ASN A 292 6.02 -6.15 20.39
CA ASN A 292 6.66 -6.31 21.68
C ASN A 292 6.58 -7.78 22.19
N SER A 293 5.74 -8.61 21.58
CA SER A 293 5.64 -10.03 21.91
C SER A 293 6.78 -10.83 21.30
N GLN A 294 7.23 -11.87 22.00
CA GLN A 294 8.33 -12.71 21.56
C GLN A 294 7.93 -13.52 20.33
N VAL A 295 8.80 -13.40 19.28
CA VAL A 295 9.13 -14.47 18.34
C VAL A 295 8.18 -14.68 17.17
N VAL A 296 8.37 -13.88 16.15
CA VAL A 296 8.30 -14.42 14.80
C VAL A 296 9.76 -14.50 14.32
N PRO A 297 10.35 -15.68 14.12
CA PRO A 297 11.67 -15.76 13.55
C PRO A 297 11.65 -15.16 12.13
N PRO A 298 12.66 -14.38 11.74
CA PRO A 298 12.72 -13.83 10.39
C PRO A 298 12.84 -14.99 9.39
N SER A 299 12.17 -14.88 8.26
CA SER A 299 12.39 -15.79 7.15
C SER A 299 13.80 -15.57 6.60
N LEU A 300 14.46 -16.65 6.16
CA LEU A 300 15.79 -16.55 5.58
C LEU A 300 15.72 -15.76 4.25
N PRO A 301 16.42 -14.64 4.15
CA PRO A 301 16.40 -13.84 2.93
C PRO A 301 17.28 -14.47 1.85
N LEU A 302 17.00 -14.15 0.60
CA LEU A 302 17.82 -14.51 -0.55
C LEU A 302 18.97 -13.52 -0.70
N SER A 303 20.19 -14.04 -0.89
CA SER A 303 21.39 -13.19 -1.00
C SER A 303 21.62 -12.60 -2.39
N GLN A 304 20.88 -13.07 -3.40
CA GLN A 304 20.98 -12.61 -4.80
C GLN A 304 19.63 -12.72 -5.51
N PRO A 305 19.47 -12.03 -6.66
CA PRO A 305 18.28 -12.20 -7.47
C PRO A 305 18.03 -13.67 -7.81
N ILE A 306 16.76 -14.05 -7.82
CA ILE A 306 16.29 -15.40 -8.08
C ILE A 306 16.68 -15.82 -9.48
N GLY A 307 17.34 -16.98 -9.62
CA GLY A 307 17.81 -17.50 -10.92
C GLY A 307 16.67 -17.78 -11.90
N ALA A 308 15.50 -18.19 -11.41
CA ALA A 308 14.30 -18.40 -12.21
C ALA A 308 13.86 -17.17 -13.03
N LEU A 309 14.21 -15.95 -12.59
CA LEU A 309 13.92 -14.71 -13.33
C LEU A 309 14.64 -14.59 -14.67
N HIS A 310 15.73 -15.35 -14.88
CA HIS A 310 16.45 -15.35 -16.16
C HIS A 310 15.60 -15.84 -17.34
N TYR A 311 14.60 -16.69 -17.04
CA TYR A 311 13.73 -17.29 -18.04
C TYR A 311 12.46 -16.48 -18.34
N LEU A 312 12.22 -15.39 -17.59
CA LEU A 312 11.12 -14.49 -17.87
C LEU A 312 11.49 -13.46 -18.94
N PRO A 313 10.65 -13.23 -19.97
CA PRO A 313 10.92 -12.25 -21.02
C PRO A 313 10.84 -10.80 -20.53
N GLU A 314 11.53 -9.90 -21.22
CA GLU A 314 11.49 -8.44 -20.99
C GLU A 314 10.05 -7.86 -21.05
N SER A 315 9.17 -8.47 -21.84
CA SER A 315 7.77 -8.06 -22.00
C SER A 315 6.84 -8.51 -20.86
N THR A 316 7.38 -9.05 -19.77
CA THR A 316 6.59 -9.49 -18.60
C THR A 316 5.79 -8.33 -18.03
N ALA A 317 4.46 -8.51 -17.94
CA ALA A 317 3.54 -7.54 -17.36
C ALA A 317 3.48 -7.63 -15.83
N LEU A 318 3.43 -8.87 -15.31
CA LEU A 318 3.46 -9.17 -13.88
C LEU A 318 4.44 -10.30 -13.64
N ALA A 319 5.33 -10.15 -12.65
CA ALA A 319 6.16 -11.24 -12.16
C ALA A 319 6.01 -11.40 -10.65
N ILE A 320 5.94 -12.64 -10.18
CA ILE A 320 6.01 -13.00 -8.76
C ILE A 320 7.14 -14.04 -8.64
N ALA A 321 8.18 -13.72 -7.90
CA ALA A 321 9.34 -14.57 -7.78
C ALA A 321 9.84 -14.64 -6.33
N GLY A 322 10.27 -15.80 -5.91
CA GLY A 322 10.75 -16.06 -4.55
C GLY A 322 11.32 -17.45 -4.40
N ALA A 323 11.55 -17.87 -3.16
CA ALA A 323 11.89 -19.23 -2.82
C ALA A 323 10.76 -19.82 -1.95
N ASN A 324 10.54 -21.14 -2.11
CA ASN A 324 9.60 -21.89 -1.29
C ASN A 324 8.14 -21.39 -1.38
N LEU A 325 7.52 -21.59 -2.55
CA LEU A 325 6.12 -21.26 -2.79
C LEU A 325 5.16 -22.08 -1.88
N SER A 326 5.58 -23.28 -1.44
CA SER A 326 4.80 -24.09 -0.50
C SER A 326 4.53 -23.38 0.83
N ASN A 327 5.39 -22.44 1.20
CA ASN A 327 5.25 -21.62 2.41
C ASN A 327 4.82 -20.18 2.11
N LEU A 328 4.25 -19.91 0.92
CA LEU A 328 3.86 -18.55 0.51
C LEU A 328 3.01 -17.83 1.54
N VAL A 329 1.99 -18.51 2.10
CA VAL A 329 1.05 -17.92 3.07
C VAL A 329 1.75 -17.43 4.35
N ASN A 330 2.84 -18.08 4.73
CA ASN A 330 3.65 -17.75 5.91
C ASN A 330 4.89 -16.92 5.56
N SER A 331 5.12 -16.62 4.28
CA SER A 331 6.24 -15.77 3.86
C SER A 331 6.09 -14.36 4.40
N ASP A 332 7.19 -13.66 4.61
CA ASP A 332 7.15 -12.27 5.08
C ASP A 332 6.50 -11.36 4.05
N LEU A 333 6.63 -11.65 2.76
CA LEU A 333 5.95 -10.92 1.70
C LEU A 333 4.41 -11.04 1.81
N ALA A 334 3.91 -12.24 2.07
CA ALA A 334 2.48 -12.47 2.28
C ALA A 334 1.98 -11.83 3.59
N LYS A 335 2.79 -11.91 4.67
CA LYS A 335 2.49 -11.24 5.94
C LYS A 335 2.46 -9.72 5.76
N LEU A 336 3.44 -9.15 5.05
CA LEU A 336 3.49 -7.72 4.74
C LEU A 336 2.24 -7.26 3.97
N TRP A 337 1.88 -8.02 2.94
CA TRP A 337 0.68 -7.78 2.15
C TRP A 337 -0.59 -7.86 2.99
N LYS A 338 -0.69 -8.89 3.84
CA LYS A 338 -1.81 -9.10 4.76
C LYS A 338 -1.93 -7.95 5.77
N GLN A 339 -0.84 -7.53 6.39
CA GLN A 339 -0.84 -6.43 7.35
C GLN A 339 -1.15 -5.08 6.67
N GLY A 340 -0.56 -4.82 5.50
CA GLY A 340 -0.87 -3.61 4.73
C GLY A 340 -2.34 -3.51 4.36
N THR A 341 -2.94 -4.60 3.87
CA THR A 341 -4.38 -4.64 3.55
C THR A 341 -5.25 -4.52 4.80
N ALA A 342 -4.89 -5.15 5.92
CA ALA A 342 -5.61 -5.01 7.18
C ALA A 342 -5.61 -3.56 7.68
N THR A 343 -4.48 -2.87 7.59
CA THR A 343 -4.36 -1.47 8.00
C THR A 343 -5.22 -0.53 7.13
N ILE A 344 -5.30 -0.83 5.81
CA ILE A 344 -6.05 0.02 4.86
C ILE A 344 -7.55 -0.30 4.85
N TYR A 345 -7.92 -1.58 4.85
CA TYR A 345 -9.31 -2.02 4.62
C TYR A 345 -9.98 -2.61 5.87
N GLY A 346 -9.26 -2.78 6.97
CA GLY A 346 -9.76 -3.39 8.19
C GLY A 346 -10.00 -4.90 8.11
N ASP A 347 -9.80 -5.52 6.95
CA ASP A 347 -9.95 -6.96 6.74
C ASP A 347 -8.74 -7.54 6.00
N SER A 348 -8.14 -8.55 6.59
CA SER A 348 -7.01 -9.29 6.01
C SER A 348 -7.39 -10.66 5.46
N LYS A 349 -8.65 -11.11 5.64
CA LYS A 349 -9.06 -12.48 5.27
C LYS A 349 -8.90 -12.77 3.79
N ASN A 350 -9.12 -11.77 2.95
CA ASN A 350 -9.04 -11.88 1.49
C ASN A 350 -7.75 -11.31 0.88
N ALA A 351 -6.79 -10.88 1.70
CA ALA A 351 -5.57 -10.20 1.23
C ALA A 351 -4.78 -11.03 0.20
N ILE A 352 -4.53 -12.30 0.49
CA ILE A 352 -3.80 -13.22 -0.41
C ILE A 352 -4.62 -13.49 -1.67
N SER A 353 -5.94 -13.66 -1.55
CA SER A 353 -6.83 -13.87 -2.70
C SER A 353 -6.81 -12.67 -3.66
N LEU A 354 -6.70 -11.44 -3.15
CA LEU A 354 -6.56 -10.24 -3.98
C LEU A 354 -5.24 -10.22 -4.76
N LEU A 355 -4.14 -10.64 -4.13
CA LEU A 355 -2.84 -10.77 -4.80
C LEU A 355 -2.88 -11.81 -5.93
N LEU A 356 -3.56 -12.93 -5.70
CA LEU A 356 -3.66 -14.04 -6.66
C LEU A 356 -4.82 -13.87 -7.66
N LYS A 357 -5.64 -12.82 -7.54
CA LYS A 357 -6.81 -12.62 -8.40
C LYS A 357 -6.50 -12.66 -9.91
N PRO A 358 -5.39 -12.12 -10.43
CA PRO A 358 -5.03 -12.25 -11.82
C PRO A 358 -4.82 -13.71 -12.28
N LEU A 359 -4.56 -14.62 -11.35
CA LEU A 359 -4.37 -16.06 -11.61
C LEU A 359 -5.67 -16.87 -11.51
N VAL A 360 -6.76 -16.27 -11.01
CA VAL A 360 -8.03 -16.99 -10.79
C VAL A 360 -8.64 -17.48 -12.12
N GLU A 361 -8.52 -16.69 -13.18
CA GLU A 361 -9.02 -17.12 -14.51
C GLU A 361 -8.25 -18.33 -15.03
N ILE A 362 -6.93 -18.36 -14.81
CA ILE A 362 -6.07 -19.50 -15.15
C ILE A 362 -6.49 -20.70 -14.29
N GLN A 363 -6.63 -20.51 -12.98
CA GLN A 363 -7.07 -21.53 -12.04
C GLN A 363 -8.41 -22.14 -12.45
N GLN A 364 -9.40 -21.30 -12.80
CA GLN A 364 -10.72 -21.75 -13.23
C GLN A 364 -10.70 -22.48 -14.57
N SER A 365 -9.95 -21.95 -15.56
CA SER A 365 -9.84 -22.57 -16.89
C SER A 365 -9.19 -23.94 -16.85
N TRP A 366 -8.30 -24.17 -15.88
CA TRP A 366 -7.63 -25.46 -15.64
C TRP A 366 -8.32 -26.30 -14.58
N GLY A 367 -9.23 -25.68 -13.79
CA GLY A 367 -9.88 -26.29 -12.62
C GLY A 367 -8.89 -26.75 -11.56
N LEU A 368 -7.76 -26.09 -11.43
CA LEU A 368 -6.73 -26.37 -10.45
C LEU A 368 -7.04 -25.71 -9.10
N ASN A 369 -6.61 -26.33 -8.03
CA ASN A 369 -6.43 -25.68 -6.74
C ASN A 369 -4.94 -25.34 -6.57
N PHE A 370 -4.54 -24.11 -6.81
CA PHE A 370 -3.13 -23.72 -6.79
C PHE A 370 -2.40 -24.10 -5.48
N SER A 371 -3.05 -23.96 -4.34
CA SER A 371 -2.44 -24.30 -3.05
C SER A 371 -2.12 -25.80 -2.94
N GLN A 372 -3.02 -26.65 -3.43
CA GLN A 372 -2.90 -28.11 -3.32
C GLN A 372 -2.13 -28.70 -4.48
N ASP A 373 -2.43 -28.25 -5.70
CA ASP A 373 -1.95 -28.89 -6.92
C ASP A 373 -0.58 -28.36 -7.39
N ILE A 374 -0.22 -27.11 -6.99
CA ILE A 374 1.01 -26.48 -7.45
C ILE A 374 1.90 -26.07 -6.25
N PHE A 375 1.40 -25.23 -5.33
CA PHE A 375 2.26 -24.63 -4.32
C PHE A 375 2.87 -25.65 -3.37
N SER A 376 2.16 -26.73 -3.06
CA SER A 376 2.55 -27.73 -2.07
C SER A 376 3.91 -28.40 -2.34
N TRP A 377 4.35 -28.51 -3.59
CA TRP A 377 5.58 -29.17 -3.98
C TRP A 377 6.69 -28.21 -4.46
N VAL A 378 6.43 -26.91 -4.57
CA VAL A 378 7.42 -25.90 -4.97
C VAL A 378 8.18 -25.41 -3.74
N VAL A 379 9.26 -26.10 -3.41
CA VAL A 379 10.08 -25.83 -2.22
C VAL A 379 11.41 -25.13 -2.52
N GLY A 380 11.75 -24.95 -3.79
CA GLY A 380 12.92 -24.22 -4.29
C GLY A 380 12.56 -22.85 -4.84
N GLU A 381 13.49 -22.24 -5.59
CA GLU A 381 13.26 -21.00 -6.31
C GLU A 381 12.14 -21.14 -7.34
N TYR A 382 11.37 -20.09 -7.49
CA TYR A 382 10.31 -20.00 -8.50
C TYR A 382 10.16 -18.60 -9.06
N ALA A 383 9.63 -18.53 -10.28
CA ALA A 383 9.15 -17.30 -10.90
C ALA A 383 7.87 -17.59 -11.72
N LEU A 384 6.81 -16.83 -11.43
CA LEU A 384 5.56 -16.85 -12.18
C LEU A 384 5.44 -15.52 -12.92
N ALA A 385 5.09 -15.57 -14.21
CA ALA A 385 4.88 -14.37 -15.01
C ALA A 385 3.57 -14.41 -15.80
N LEU A 386 2.97 -13.25 -15.98
CA LEU A 386 1.90 -13.00 -16.94
C LEU A 386 2.43 -12.10 -18.05
N LEU A 387 2.12 -12.46 -19.29
CA LEU A 387 2.49 -11.72 -20.49
C LEU A 387 1.25 -11.12 -21.14
N PRO A 388 1.34 -9.91 -21.73
CA PRO A 388 0.26 -9.38 -22.53
C PRO A 388 -0.08 -10.34 -23.67
N ASN A 389 -1.37 -10.53 -23.93
CA ASN A 389 -1.85 -11.30 -25.05
C ASN A 389 -2.84 -10.46 -25.86
N SER A 390 -2.43 -10.02 -27.05
CA SER A 390 -3.26 -9.21 -27.95
C SER A 390 -4.37 -10.03 -28.64
N GLU A 391 -4.20 -11.35 -28.73
CA GLU A 391 -5.11 -12.24 -29.46
C GLU A 391 -6.21 -12.82 -28.56
N ASN A 392 -5.96 -12.93 -27.25
CA ASN A 392 -6.87 -13.56 -26.31
C ASN A 392 -7.11 -12.70 -25.06
N ILE A 393 -8.28 -12.91 -24.43
CA ILE A 393 -8.66 -12.27 -23.17
C ILE A 393 -7.77 -12.77 -22.02
N ILE A 394 -7.36 -14.04 -22.06
CA ILE A 394 -6.52 -14.66 -21.03
C ILE A 394 -5.06 -14.37 -21.35
N PRO A 395 -4.29 -13.79 -20.41
CA PRO A 395 -2.87 -13.54 -20.62
C PRO A 395 -2.09 -14.84 -20.79
N ASN A 396 -1.02 -14.80 -21.58
CA ASN A 396 -0.06 -15.88 -21.58
C ASN A 396 0.65 -15.93 -20.24
N TRP A 397 1.02 -17.13 -19.79
CA TRP A 397 1.69 -17.31 -18.53
C TRP A 397 2.95 -18.16 -18.68
N ILE A 398 3.91 -17.92 -17.78
CA ILE A 398 5.15 -18.67 -17.62
C ILE A 398 5.27 -19.01 -16.15
N PHE A 399 5.65 -20.24 -15.85
CA PHE A 399 5.99 -20.67 -14.51
C PHE A 399 7.31 -21.44 -14.53
N VAL A 400 8.30 -20.95 -13.82
CA VAL A 400 9.65 -21.51 -13.72
C VAL A 400 9.88 -21.99 -12.31
N VAL A 401 10.32 -23.21 -12.14
CA VAL A 401 10.52 -23.85 -10.84
C VAL A 401 11.87 -24.54 -10.80
N GLU A 402 12.62 -24.33 -9.73
CA GLU A 402 13.88 -25.02 -9.49
C GLU A 402 13.69 -26.54 -9.34
N LYS A 403 14.61 -27.33 -9.90
CA LYS A 403 14.63 -28.78 -9.75
C LYS A 403 14.88 -29.18 -8.31
N THR A 404 13.87 -29.75 -7.69
CA THR A 404 13.93 -30.32 -6.34
C THR A 404 13.45 -31.77 -6.37
N PRO A 405 13.74 -32.59 -5.35
CA PRO A 405 13.19 -33.95 -5.30
C PRO A 405 11.67 -34.03 -5.38
N GLN A 406 10.95 -32.99 -4.91
CA GLN A 406 9.49 -32.91 -4.92
C GLN A 406 8.92 -32.61 -6.32
N LEU A 407 9.72 -32.00 -7.21
CA LEU A 407 9.28 -31.58 -8.54
C LEU A 407 8.77 -32.75 -9.37
N VAL A 408 9.44 -33.91 -9.35
CA VAL A 408 9.05 -35.08 -10.15
C VAL A 408 7.63 -35.56 -9.80
N ALA A 409 7.32 -35.63 -8.52
CA ALA A 409 5.98 -35.99 -8.04
C ALA A 409 4.95 -34.91 -8.40
N GLY A 410 5.34 -33.63 -8.30
CA GLY A 410 4.49 -32.51 -8.68
C GLY A 410 4.10 -32.50 -10.16
N ILE A 411 5.08 -32.75 -11.05
CA ILE A 411 4.82 -32.89 -12.50
C ILE A 411 3.88 -34.06 -12.78
N ALA A 412 4.16 -35.24 -12.21
CA ALA A 412 3.30 -36.42 -12.39
C ALA A 412 1.86 -36.16 -11.89
N HIS A 413 1.71 -35.38 -10.82
CA HIS A 413 0.40 -34.97 -10.33
C HIS A 413 -0.33 -34.06 -11.34
N LEU A 414 0.34 -33.07 -11.91
CA LEU A 414 -0.23 -32.19 -12.93
C LEU A 414 -0.61 -32.94 -14.21
N ASP A 415 0.23 -33.87 -14.67
CA ASP A 415 -0.04 -34.72 -15.84
C ASP A 415 -1.29 -35.61 -15.61
N ASN A 416 -1.43 -36.13 -14.40
CA ASN A 416 -2.61 -36.90 -14.02
C ASN A 416 -3.87 -36.03 -14.01
N ILE A 417 -3.81 -34.80 -13.46
CA ILE A 417 -4.93 -33.85 -13.52
C ILE A 417 -5.29 -33.53 -14.97
N ALA A 418 -4.30 -33.26 -15.83
CA ALA A 418 -4.53 -32.99 -17.25
C ALA A 418 -5.24 -34.18 -17.94
N SER A 419 -4.76 -35.40 -17.69
CA SER A 419 -5.34 -36.62 -18.25
C SER A 419 -6.78 -36.88 -17.77
N THR A 420 -7.05 -36.70 -16.47
CA THR A 420 -8.40 -36.87 -15.89
C THR A 420 -9.40 -35.84 -16.41
N ARG A 421 -8.92 -34.71 -16.90
CA ARG A 421 -9.73 -33.68 -17.54
C ARG A 421 -9.89 -33.82 -19.05
N GLY A 422 -9.40 -34.93 -19.61
CA GLY A 422 -9.51 -35.24 -21.02
C GLY A 422 -8.47 -34.57 -21.91
N PHE A 423 -7.38 -34.03 -21.31
CA PHE A 423 -6.25 -33.56 -22.09
C PHE A 423 -5.36 -34.74 -22.47
N ASN A 424 -4.88 -34.76 -23.71
CA ASN A 424 -3.84 -35.67 -24.12
C ASN A 424 -2.47 -35.16 -23.65
N VAL A 425 -1.74 -35.97 -22.88
CA VAL A 425 -0.37 -35.69 -22.46
C VAL A 425 0.56 -36.37 -23.46
N SER A 426 1.24 -35.58 -24.28
CA SER A 426 2.10 -36.11 -25.35
C SER A 426 3.48 -35.43 -25.34
N SER A 427 4.47 -36.19 -25.82
CA SER A 427 5.84 -35.71 -25.98
C SER A 427 6.05 -35.16 -27.38
N LEU A 428 6.61 -33.95 -27.45
CA LEU A 428 7.04 -33.30 -28.68
C LEU A 428 8.56 -33.08 -28.61
N ASN A 429 9.23 -33.12 -29.76
CA ASN A 429 10.63 -32.70 -29.84
C ASN A 429 10.69 -31.29 -30.44
N LEU A 430 11.28 -30.37 -29.70
CA LEU A 430 11.56 -29.02 -30.16
C LEU A 430 13.08 -28.86 -30.26
N ASP A 431 13.60 -28.95 -31.46
CA ASP A 431 15.03 -29.14 -31.72
C ASP A 431 15.58 -30.34 -30.94
N GLU A 432 16.54 -30.15 -30.04
CA GLU A 432 17.11 -31.20 -29.18
C GLU A 432 16.39 -31.35 -27.83
N GLN A 433 15.36 -30.52 -27.56
CA GLN A 433 14.65 -30.53 -26.27
C GLN A 433 13.37 -31.38 -26.34
N LYS A 434 13.20 -32.26 -25.35
CA LYS A 434 11.96 -32.99 -25.14
C LYS A 434 10.97 -32.11 -24.38
N VAL A 435 9.84 -31.81 -25.01
CA VAL A 435 8.75 -31.00 -24.47
C VAL A 435 7.55 -31.88 -24.23
N LEU A 436 6.91 -31.76 -23.08
CA LEU A 436 5.61 -32.39 -22.81
C LEU A 436 4.50 -31.34 -23.05
N ALA A 437 3.42 -31.76 -23.69
CA ALA A 437 2.29 -30.90 -24.03
C ALA A 437 0.98 -31.48 -23.51
N TRP A 438 0.15 -30.63 -22.94
CA TRP A 438 -1.24 -30.90 -22.56
C TRP A 438 -2.15 -30.36 -23.65
N THR A 439 -2.73 -31.27 -24.42
CA THR A 439 -3.49 -30.91 -25.63
C THR A 439 -4.97 -31.28 -25.47
N GLN A 440 -5.84 -30.34 -25.67
CA GLN A 440 -7.28 -30.57 -25.78
C GLN A 440 -7.64 -30.91 -27.22
N ILE A 441 -8.24 -32.09 -27.45
CA ILE A 441 -8.73 -32.51 -28.75
C ILE A 441 -10.24 -32.32 -28.76
N THR A 442 -10.75 -31.57 -29.74
CA THR A 442 -12.17 -31.36 -29.94
C THR A 442 -12.55 -31.84 -31.34
N ALA A 443 -13.56 -32.70 -31.43
CA ALA A 443 -14.10 -33.16 -32.70
C ALA A 443 -15.43 -32.42 -32.96
N THR A 444 -15.51 -31.71 -34.08
CA THR A 444 -16.74 -31.07 -34.56
C THR A 444 -17.22 -31.77 -35.83
N SER A 445 -18.47 -32.16 -35.84
CA SER A 445 -19.08 -32.76 -37.04
C SER A 445 -19.76 -31.67 -37.86
N GLU A 446 -19.25 -31.41 -39.06
CA GLU A 446 -19.92 -30.59 -40.06
C GLU A 446 -20.66 -31.51 -41.05
N ASN A 447 -21.99 -31.40 -41.10
CA ASN A 447 -22.88 -32.04 -42.10
C ASN A 447 -22.79 -33.56 -42.23
N ASN A 448 -22.72 -34.33 -41.14
CA ASN A 448 -22.76 -35.81 -41.10
C ASN A 448 -21.75 -36.58 -42.00
N THR A 449 -20.81 -35.90 -42.65
CA THR A 449 -19.86 -36.50 -43.58
C THR A 449 -18.40 -36.22 -43.35
N SER A 450 -18.06 -35.21 -42.53
CA SER A 450 -16.68 -34.93 -42.17
C SER A 450 -16.57 -34.62 -40.67
N ILE A 451 -15.58 -35.20 -40.03
CA ILE A 451 -15.20 -34.92 -38.65
C ILE A 451 -13.97 -34.02 -38.71
N ASN A 452 -14.12 -32.76 -38.33
CA ASN A 452 -12.98 -31.88 -38.12
C ASN A 452 -12.44 -32.09 -36.70
N VAL A 453 -11.18 -32.48 -36.60
CA VAL A 453 -10.46 -32.64 -35.33
C VAL A 453 -9.58 -31.43 -35.14
N ASP A 454 -9.88 -30.64 -34.11
CA ASP A 454 -9.05 -29.50 -33.69
C ASP A 454 -8.26 -29.89 -32.44
N ALA A 455 -6.96 -29.63 -32.45
CA ALA A 455 -6.04 -29.92 -31.35
C ALA A 455 -5.46 -28.60 -30.78
N LYS A 456 -5.91 -28.22 -29.59
CA LYS A 456 -5.49 -26.99 -28.95
C LYS A 456 -4.55 -27.28 -27.76
N ILE A 457 -3.32 -26.80 -27.85
CA ILE A 457 -2.37 -26.85 -26.74
C ILE A 457 -2.86 -25.92 -25.60
N LYS A 458 -2.94 -26.46 -24.39
CA LYS A 458 -3.34 -25.74 -23.17
C LYS A 458 -2.16 -25.37 -22.30
N GLY A 459 -1.07 -26.12 -22.39
CA GLY A 459 0.19 -25.85 -21.72
C GLY A 459 1.25 -26.79 -22.19
N VAL A 460 2.47 -26.37 -22.06
CA VAL A 460 3.68 -27.15 -22.35
C VAL A 460 4.69 -26.97 -21.25
N HIS A 461 5.53 -27.99 -21.03
CA HIS A 461 6.63 -27.86 -20.10
C HIS A 461 7.86 -28.64 -20.56
N THR A 462 9.00 -28.22 -20.09
CA THR A 462 10.29 -28.86 -20.34
C THR A 462 11.28 -28.58 -19.24
N THR A 463 12.19 -29.54 -19.04
CA THR A 463 13.35 -29.36 -18.17
C THR A 463 14.45 -28.62 -18.94
N PHE A 464 14.91 -27.50 -18.43
CA PHE A 464 16.02 -26.75 -19.01
C PHE A 464 16.97 -26.27 -17.89
N ASP A 465 18.26 -26.54 -18.01
CA ASP A 465 19.26 -26.32 -16.96
C ASP A 465 18.81 -26.91 -15.60
N ASN A 466 18.79 -26.10 -14.56
CA ASN A 466 18.36 -26.50 -13.22
C ASN A 466 16.88 -26.19 -12.93
N TYR A 467 16.07 -25.94 -13.97
CA TYR A 467 14.68 -25.54 -13.82
C TYR A 467 13.74 -26.39 -14.69
N GLU A 468 12.49 -26.46 -14.27
CA GLU A 468 11.37 -26.86 -15.09
C GLU A 468 10.60 -25.61 -15.51
N ILE A 469 10.36 -25.46 -16.79
CA ILE A 469 9.71 -24.30 -17.39
C ILE A 469 8.35 -24.73 -17.94
N PHE A 470 7.29 -24.17 -17.41
CA PHE A 470 5.92 -24.34 -17.88
C PHE A 470 5.46 -23.08 -18.60
N THR A 471 4.75 -23.21 -19.71
CA THR A 471 4.18 -22.07 -20.44
C THR A 471 2.78 -22.39 -20.96
N SER A 472 1.98 -21.34 -21.21
CA SER A 472 0.64 -21.45 -21.79
C SER A 472 0.62 -22.00 -23.21
N ASP A 473 1.72 -21.84 -23.96
CA ASP A 473 1.80 -22.18 -25.38
C ASP A 473 3.24 -22.48 -25.84
N LEU A 474 3.35 -23.18 -26.96
CA LEU A 474 4.63 -23.60 -27.52
C LEU A 474 5.47 -22.42 -28.03
N LYS A 475 4.83 -21.36 -28.55
CA LYS A 475 5.53 -20.16 -29.09
C LYS A 475 6.29 -19.46 -27.98
N THR A 476 5.66 -19.30 -26.82
CA THR A 476 6.29 -18.72 -25.63
C THR A 476 7.48 -19.56 -25.17
N LEU A 477 7.32 -20.90 -25.10
CA LEU A 477 8.42 -21.81 -24.73
C LEU A 477 9.59 -21.72 -25.71
N THR A 478 9.30 -21.78 -27.01
CA THR A 478 10.34 -21.66 -28.07
C THR A 478 11.13 -20.37 -27.96
N ALA A 479 10.43 -19.26 -27.68
CA ALA A 479 11.06 -17.96 -27.53
C ALA A 479 12.03 -17.93 -26.32
N ILE A 480 11.68 -18.58 -25.22
CA ILE A 480 12.53 -18.70 -24.02
C ILE A 480 13.75 -19.57 -24.34
N LEU A 481 13.55 -20.79 -24.88
CA LEU A 481 14.63 -21.76 -25.12
C LEU A 481 15.64 -21.26 -26.18
N SER A 482 15.15 -20.54 -27.19
CA SER A 482 16.02 -19.97 -28.24
C SER A 482 16.84 -18.78 -27.78
N GLN A 483 16.66 -18.29 -26.54
CA GLN A 483 17.28 -17.08 -25.99
C GLN A 483 17.16 -15.85 -26.91
N LYS A 484 16.21 -15.86 -27.86
CA LYS A 484 15.96 -14.75 -28.79
C LYS A 484 15.33 -13.55 -28.09
N GLN A 485 14.66 -13.75 -26.97
CA GLN A 485 14.09 -12.69 -26.15
C GLN A 485 15.07 -12.25 -25.07
N LYS A 486 15.13 -10.95 -24.81
CA LYS A 486 15.86 -10.44 -23.65
C LYS A 486 15.14 -10.86 -22.36
N SER A 487 15.92 -11.27 -21.38
CA SER A 487 15.41 -11.60 -20.05
C SER A 487 14.89 -10.36 -19.32
N LEU A 488 13.89 -10.55 -18.43
CA LEU A 488 13.40 -9.53 -17.52
C LEU A 488 14.51 -8.87 -16.69
N LEU A 489 15.55 -9.61 -16.32
CA LEU A 489 16.72 -9.07 -15.60
C LEU A 489 17.49 -8.01 -16.41
N LYS A 490 17.35 -8.00 -17.74
CA LYS A 490 17.93 -7.00 -18.64
C LYS A 490 16.97 -5.86 -18.96
N ASN A 491 15.71 -5.94 -18.53
CA ASN A 491 14.76 -4.85 -18.67
C ASN A 491 15.19 -3.69 -17.77
N PRO A 492 15.42 -2.49 -18.31
CA PRO A 492 15.88 -1.34 -17.51
C PRO A 492 14.94 -0.98 -16.37
N LYS A 493 13.60 -1.08 -16.57
CA LYS A 493 12.62 -0.81 -15.52
C LYS A 493 12.78 -1.79 -14.35
N PHE A 494 12.88 -3.09 -14.63
CA PHE A 494 13.06 -4.10 -13.59
C PHE A 494 14.43 -3.99 -12.93
N HIS A 495 15.50 -3.82 -13.71
CA HIS A 495 16.86 -3.66 -13.19
C HIS A 495 16.97 -2.48 -12.23
N ASN A 496 16.43 -1.32 -12.61
CA ASN A 496 16.39 -0.13 -11.76
C ASN A 496 15.63 -0.39 -10.46
N ALA A 497 14.49 -1.06 -10.55
CA ALA A 497 13.68 -1.37 -9.36
C ALA A 497 14.42 -2.26 -8.36
N ILE A 498 15.07 -3.34 -8.81
CA ILE A 498 15.79 -4.25 -7.92
C ILE A 498 17.07 -3.65 -7.33
N THR A 499 17.64 -2.59 -7.94
CA THR A 499 18.80 -1.88 -7.37
C THR A 499 18.41 -0.94 -6.23
N VAL A 500 17.18 -0.45 -6.22
CA VAL A 500 16.64 0.42 -5.16
C VAL A 500 16.13 -0.39 -3.97
N ILE A 501 15.56 -1.57 -4.22
CA ILE A 501 15.07 -2.46 -3.16
C ILE A 501 16.26 -2.99 -2.34
N PRO A 502 16.23 -2.89 -0.99
CA PRO A 502 17.28 -3.42 -0.13
C PRO A 502 17.55 -4.91 -0.35
N GLN A 503 18.82 -5.26 -0.25
CA GLN A 503 19.27 -6.64 -0.29
C GLN A 503 20.04 -6.98 1.01
N PRO A 504 19.96 -8.21 1.50
CA PRO A 504 19.22 -9.38 0.96
C PRO A 504 17.69 -9.24 1.18
N ASN A 505 16.89 -9.83 0.30
CA ASN A 505 15.42 -9.81 0.36
C ASN A 505 14.82 -11.20 0.09
N GLN A 506 13.49 -11.32 0.09
CA GLN A 506 12.78 -12.60 -0.03
C GLN A 506 12.11 -12.80 -1.39
N GLY A 507 12.52 -12.06 -2.38
CA GLY A 507 11.93 -12.11 -3.72
C GLY A 507 11.16 -10.84 -4.06
N TYR A 508 10.42 -10.90 -5.18
CA TYR A 508 9.80 -9.72 -5.77
C TYR A 508 8.39 -10.01 -6.26
N ILE A 509 7.53 -9.01 -6.14
CA ILE A 509 6.34 -8.84 -6.95
C ILE A 509 6.63 -7.62 -7.83
N TYR A 510 6.71 -7.83 -9.12
CA TYR A 510 6.98 -6.78 -10.11
C TYR A 510 5.79 -6.60 -11.03
N LEU A 511 5.46 -5.36 -11.31
CA LEU A 511 4.41 -4.95 -12.23
C LEU A 511 4.96 -3.91 -13.20
N ASP A 512 5.01 -4.22 -14.48
CA ASP A 512 5.17 -3.22 -15.53
C ASP A 512 3.81 -2.55 -15.76
N TRP A 513 3.72 -1.24 -15.45
CA TRP A 513 2.44 -0.53 -15.45
C TRP A 513 1.81 -0.46 -16.84
N GLU A 514 2.59 -0.21 -17.85
CA GLU A 514 2.13 -0.10 -19.23
C GLU A 514 1.62 -1.45 -19.76
N ASN A 515 2.43 -2.51 -19.62
CA ASN A 515 2.12 -3.84 -20.10
C ASN A 515 1.00 -4.54 -19.30
N SER A 516 0.73 -4.08 -18.10
CA SER A 516 -0.26 -4.70 -17.20
C SER A 516 -1.65 -4.08 -17.25
N GLN A 517 -1.80 -2.88 -17.84
CA GLN A 517 -3.07 -2.12 -17.81
C GLN A 517 -4.28 -2.94 -18.27
N ASP A 518 -4.15 -3.71 -19.35
CA ASP A 518 -5.26 -4.51 -19.88
C ASP A 518 -5.65 -5.67 -18.95
N ILE A 519 -4.66 -6.24 -18.24
CA ILE A 519 -4.89 -7.30 -17.26
C ILE A 519 -5.64 -6.73 -16.05
N PHE A 520 -5.18 -5.57 -15.53
CA PHE A 520 -5.72 -5.00 -14.29
C PHE A 520 -7.04 -4.25 -14.46
N LYS A 521 -7.26 -3.54 -15.57
CA LYS A 521 -8.55 -2.86 -15.86
C LYS A 521 -9.74 -3.82 -15.80
N ARG A 522 -9.52 -5.09 -16.14
CA ARG A 522 -10.56 -6.13 -16.13
C ARG A 522 -10.75 -6.77 -14.75
N GLN A 523 -9.68 -6.93 -13.98
CA GLN A 523 -9.69 -7.80 -12.79
C GLN A 523 -9.72 -7.05 -11.45
N LEU A 524 -9.28 -5.78 -11.41
CA LEU A 524 -9.21 -4.99 -10.19
C LEU A 524 -9.92 -3.63 -10.32
N PRO A 525 -11.26 -3.59 -10.25
CA PRO A 525 -12.03 -2.34 -10.31
C PRO A 525 -11.62 -1.32 -9.23
N LEU A 526 -11.05 -1.77 -8.11
CA LEU A 526 -10.50 -0.93 -7.05
C LEU A 526 -9.31 -0.07 -7.51
N LEU A 527 -8.51 -0.54 -8.50
CA LEU A 527 -7.45 0.29 -9.08
C LEU A 527 -8.00 1.52 -9.77
N LYS A 528 -9.21 1.47 -10.35
CA LYS A 528 -9.86 2.65 -10.91
C LYS A 528 -10.11 3.74 -9.85
N PHE A 529 -10.40 3.34 -8.61
CA PHE A 529 -10.63 4.27 -7.52
C PHE A 529 -9.31 4.90 -7.04
N VAL A 530 -8.26 4.09 -6.92
CA VAL A 530 -6.91 4.54 -6.59
C VAL A 530 -6.33 5.37 -7.74
N GLU A 531 -6.62 5.01 -9.00
CA GLU A 531 -6.24 5.75 -10.21
C GLU A 531 -6.86 7.16 -10.24
N VAL A 532 -8.12 7.31 -9.81
CA VAL A 532 -8.79 8.62 -9.75
C VAL A 532 -8.17 9.52 -8.66
N LEU A 533 -7.90 8.99 -7.48
CA LEU A 533 -7.29 9.73 -6.37
C LEU A 533 -5.78 9.94 -6.58
N GLY A 534 -5.11 8.99 -7.22
CA GLY A 534 -3.67 8.96 -7.48
C GLY A 534 -3.27 9.31 -8.91
N LYS A 535 -4.14 9.94 -9.68
CA LYS A 535 -3.93 10.18 -11.11
C LYS A 535 -2.54 10.72 -11.47
N PRO A 536 -1.97 11.73 -10.79
CA PRO A 536 -0.63 12.22 -11.12
C PRO A 536 0.48 11.17 -10.92
N LEU A 537 0.32 10.27 -9.95
CA LEU A 537 1.25 9.16 -9.72
C LEU A 537 1.12 8.11 -10.82
N PHE A 538 -0.11 7.68 -11.11
CA PHE A 538 -0.37 6.60 -12.06
C PHE A 538 -0.14 7.00 -13.52
N ASP A 539 -0.35 8.28 -13.88
CA ASP A 539 -0.05 8.83 -15.21
C ASP A 539 1.47 8.82 -15.51
N ASN A 540 2.32 8.81 -14.45
CA ASN A 540 3.77 8.83 -14.56
C ASN A 540 4.42 7.50 -14.11
N LEU A 541 3.62 6.51 -13.71
CA LEU A 541 4.12 5.24 -13.22
C LEU A 541 4.64 4.38 -14.38
N GLN A 542 5.91 3.95 -14.29
CA GLN A 542 6.51 2.98 -15.21
C GLN A 542 6.40 1.56 -14.69
N SER A 543 6.73 1.37 -13.43
CA SER A 543 6.66 0.06 -12.77
C SER A 543 6.44 0.18 -11.26
N LEU A 544 5.94 -0.90 -10.68
CA LEU A 544 5.80 -1.08 -9.25
C LEU A 544 6.50 -2.37 -8.84
N THR A 545 7.32 -2.30 -7.80
CA THR A 545 8.02 -3.46 -7.26
C THR A 545 7.83 -3.54 -5.76
N VAL A 546 7.39 -4.70 -5.27
CA VAL A 546 7.21 -4.98 -3.84
C VAL A 546 8.21 -6.05 -3.42
N SER A 547 8.81 -5.87 -2.26
CA SER A 547 9.70 -6.88 -1.66
C SER A 547 9.66 -6.81 -0.13
N SER A 548 10.05 -7.91 0.52
CA SER A 548 10.24 -7.99 1.97
C SER A 548 11.71 -8.30 2.28
N TYR A 549 12.23 -7.67 3.34
CA TYR A 549 13.64 -7.78 3.72
C TYR A 549 13.86 -7.69 5.24
N SER A 550 12.94 -8.28 6.01
CA SER A 550 13.07 -8.37 7.47
C SER A 550 14.33 -9.15 7.86
N SER A 551 15.10 -8.60 8.79
CA SER A 551 16.33 -9.20 9.30
C SER A 551 16.34 -9.38 10.83
N GLU A 552 15.39 -8.78 11.53
CA GLU A 552 15.35 -8.74 12.99
C GLU A 552 14.12 -9.45 13.54
N PRO A 553 14.26 -10.21 14.65
CA PRO A 553 13.12 -10.82 15.32
C PRO A 553 12.11 -9.76 15.78
N GLY A 554 10.82 -10.05 15.62
CA GLY A 554 9.75 -9.11 16.02
C GLY A 554 9.54 -7.94 15.07
N THR A 555 10.24 -7.91 13.93
CA THR A 555 10.01 -6.93 12.87
C THR A 555 9.56 -7.61 11.59
N LEU A 556 8.66 -6.94 10.86
CA LEU A 556 8.29 -7.31 9.50
C LEU A 556 8.52 -6.09 8.62
N LYS A 557 9.60 -6.11 7.83
CA LYS A 557 10.03 -4.98 7.00
C LYS A 557 9.93 -5.30 5.53
N GLY A 558 9.48 -4.34 4.76
CA GLY A 558 9.45 -4.42 3.31
C GLY A 558 9.19 -3.06 2.68
N GLY A 559 9.19 -3.02 1.36
CA GLY A 559 9.02 -1.78 0.63
C GLY A 559 8.29 -1.95 -0.69
N ILE A 560 7.72 -0.85 -1.12
CA ILE A 560 7.10 -0.69 -2.42
C ILE A 560 7.87 0.40 -3.15
N PHE A 561 8.46 0.05 -4.27
CA PHE A 561 9.13 1.01 -5.14
C PHE A 561 8.22 1.37 -6.32
N PHE A 562 7.90 2.66 -6.44
CA PHE A 562 7.18 3.26 -7.54
C PHE A 562 8.22 3.90 -8.47
N GLN A 563 8.50 3.26 -9.60
CA GLN A 563 9.37 3.84 -10.61
C GLN A 563 8.56 4.81 -11.46
N LEU A 564 9.06 6.03 -11.59
CA LEU A 564 8.38 7.12 -12.29
C LEU A 564 9.17 7.55 -13.55
N HIS A 565 8.47 8.20 -14.48
CA HIS A 565 9.08 8.79 -15.69
C HIS A 565 9.97 9.97 -15.36
#